data_724003dae2c0bad40bac0eb041ae592f
#
_entry.id   724003dae2c0bad40bac0eb041ae592f
#
_cell.length_a   1.000
_cell.length_b   1.000
_cell.length_c   1.000
_cell.angle_alpha   90.00
_cell.angle_beta   90.00
_cell.angle_gamma   90.00
#
_symmetry.space_group_name_H-M   'P 1'
#
loop_
_entity.id
_entity.type
_entity.pdbx_description
1 polymer ?
#
loop_
_entity_poly.entity_id
_entity_poly.type
_entity_poly.pdbx_seq_one_letter_code
_entity_poly.pdbx_strand_id
1 'polypeptide(L)'
;MSEMTLYDPQGTRLYLNAEERAAFLAAARQRPARDRTLCETLHFTGCRPSELIEITPARIDLSGGTVTLRSLKKRKDSSGYPKTVYRAVPAPPDYLDTLNTAHGIREAQRSPKRMNTPV
;
A
#
# COMPACT_ATOMS: atom_id res chain seq x y z
N MET A 1 13.66 -14.52 -6.12
CA MET A 1 13.34 -13.19 -5.58
C MET A 1 14.31 -12.19 -6.16
N SER A 2 13.78 -11.18 -6.74
CA SER A 2 14.62 -10.05 -7.09
C SER A 2 15.00 -9.32 -5.81
N GLU A 3 16.27 -9.23 -5.55
CA GLU A 3 16.77 -8.40 -4.47
C GLU A 3 16.47 -6.94 -4.78
N MET A 4 16.13 -6.18 -3.75
CA MET A 4 15.96 -4.75 -3.90
C MET A 4 17.34 -4.13 -4.11
N THR A 5 17.63 -3.72 -5.33
CA THR A 5 18.89 -3.08 -5.68
C THR A 5 18.79 -1.58 -5.38
N LEU A 6 19.70 -1.06 -4.58
CA LEU A 6 19.69 0.36 -4.19
C LEU A 6 20.38 1.25 -5.23
N TYR A 7 21.22 0.67 -6.08
CA TYR A 7 21.97 1.40 -7.09
C TYR A 7 21.92 0.69 -8.41
N ASP A 8 21.98 1.46 -9.51
CA ASP A 8 22.13 0.88 -10.84
C ASP A 8 23.59 0.50 -11.10
N PRO A 9 23.91 -0.16 -12.24
CA PRO A 9 25.28 -0.54 -12.55
C PRO A 9 26.27 0.63 -12.64
N GLN A 10 25.79 1.86 -12.83
CA GLN A 10 26.60 3.06 -12.90
C GLN A 10 26.72 3.75 -11.53
N GLY A 11 26.14 3.20 -10.47
CA GLY A 11 26.19 3.75 -9.13
C GLY A 11 25.15 4.84 -8.86
N THR A 12 24.18 5.02 -9.76
CA THR A 12 23.09 5.98 -9.54
C THR A 12 22.04 5.40 -8.58
N ARG A 13 21.55 6.23 -7.66
CA ARG A 13 20.52 5.82 -6.70
C ARG A 13 19.24 5.40 -7.40
N LEU A 14 18.71 4.26 -6.96
CA LEU A 14 17.39 3.77 -7.38
C LEU A 14 16.32 3.98 -6.28
N TYR A 15 16.64 4.77 -5.25
CA TYR A 15 15.72 5.08 -4.16
C TYR A 15 15.66 6.59 -3.94
N LEU A 16 14.58 7.05 -3.32
CA LEU A 16 14.42 8.44 -2.93
C LEU A 16 15.07 8.67 -1.56
N ASN A 17 15.79 9.79 -1.41
CA ASN A 17 16.28 10.20 -0.10
C ASN A 17 15.13 10.85 0.71
N ALA A 18 15.41 11.22 1.97
CA ALA A 18 14.40 11.77 2.87
C ALA A 18 13.76 13.06 2.32
N GLU A 19 14.58 13.94 1.75
CA GLU A 19 14.11 15.20 1.18
C GLU A 19 13.20 14.95 -0.04
N GLU A 20 13.58 14.04 -0.90
CA GLU A 20 12.81 13.67 -2.08
C GLU A 20 11.49 12.99 -1.68
N ARG A 21 11.49 12.14 -0.66
CA ARG A 21 10.25 11.54 -0.13
C ARG A 21 9.31 12.59 0.43
N ALA A 22 9.84 13.56 1.15
CA ALA A 22 9.03 14.67 1.68
C ALA A 22 8.43 15.51 0.56
N ALA A 23 9.20 15.79 -0.49
CA ALA A 23 8.72 16.51 -1.67
C ALA A 23 7.64 15.73 -2.41
N PHE A 24 7.82 14.43 -2.56
CA PHE A 24 6.82 13.54 -3.17
C PHE A 24 5.49 13.60 -2.41
N LEU A 25 5.56 13.47 -1.09
CA LEU A 25 4.37 13.48 -0.25
C LEU A 25 3.67 14.85 -0.28
N ALA A 26 4.44 15.94 -0.25
CA ALA A 26 3.89 17.29 -0.36
C ALA A 26 3.19 17.51 -1.69
N ALA A 27 3.78 17.04 -2.79
CA ALA A 27 3.18 17.13 -4.12
C ALA A 27 1.90 16.29 -4.21
N ALA A 28 1.91 15.09 -3.63
CA ALA A 28 0.74 14.21 -3.61
C ALA A 28 -0.45 14.85 -2.90
N ARG A 29 -0.21 15.61 -1.84
CA ARG A 29 -1.25 16.30 -1.08
C ARG A 29 -1.96 17.39 -1.87
N GLN A 30 -1.40 17.84 -2.99
CA GLN A 30 -2.01 18.82 -3.87
C GLN A 30 -2.86 18.17 -4.97
N ARG A 31 -2.88 16.85 -5.03
CA ARG A 31 -3.62 16.10 -6.05
C ARG A 31 -5.03 15.78 -5.59
N PRO A 32 -5.96 15.47 -6.53
CA PRO A 32 -7.28 14.95 -6.16
C PRO A 32 -7.19 13.75 -5.23
N ALA A 33 -8.23 13.52 -4.43
CA ALA A 33 -8.22 12.54 -3.35
C ALA A 33 -7.77 11.14 -3.80
N ARG A 34 -8.21 10.68 -4.96
CA ARG A 34 -7.83 9.37 -5.49
C ARG A 34 -6.33 9.26 -5.75
N ASP A 35 -5.76 10.26 -6.42
CA ASP A 35 -4.33 10.29 -6.73
C ASP A 35 -3.51 10.45 -5.45
N ARG A 36 -3.99 11.31 -4.56
CA ARG A 36 -3.34 11.54 -3.27
C ARG A 36 -3.26 10.27 -2.45
N THR A 37 -4.37 9.54 -2.28
CA THR A 37 -4.38 8.33 -1.48
C THR A 37 -3.56 7.21 -2.11
N LEU A 38 -3.51 7.12 -3.43
CA LEU A 38 -2.66 6.18 -4.13
C LEU A 38 -1.19 6.45 -3.81
N CYS A 39 -0.75 7.70 -3.94
CA CYS A 39 0.62 8.10 -3.65
C CYS A 39 0.98 7.91 -2.18
N GLU A 40 0.07 8.30 -1.28
CA GLU A 40 0.28 8.13 0.17
C GLU A 40 0.36 6.65 0.55
N THR A 41 -0.45 5.80 -0.07
CA THR A 41 -0.41 4.36 0.19
C THR A 41 0.94 3.78 -0.22
N LEU A 42 1.44 4.13 -1.40
CA LEU A 42 2.78 3.70 -1.83
C LEU A 42 3.87 4.18 -0.87
N HIS A 43 3.76 5.42 -0.42
CA HIS A 43 4.74 6.02 0.49
C HIS A 43 4.75 5.36 1.87
N PHE A 44 3.56 5.22 2.49
CA PHE A 44 3.48 4.75 3.88
C PHE A 44 3.58 3.25 4.03
N THR A 45 3.15 2.47 3.05
CA THR A 45 3.17 1.00 3.15
C THR A 45 4.38 0.38 2.46
N GLY A 46 4.99 1.08 1.51
CA GLY A 46 6.06 0.52 0.70
C GLY A 46 5.60 -0.62 -0.18
N CYS A 47 4.29 -0.69 -0.48
CA CYS A 47 3.75 -1.78 -1.27
C CYS A 47 4.13 -1.67 -2.75
N ARG A 48 4.07 -2.81 -3.43
CA ARG A 48 4.22 -2.86 -4.88
C ARG A 48 2.90 -2.45 -5.55
N PRO A 49 2.92 -1.93 -6.79
CA PRO A 49 1.68 -1.60 -7.50
C PRO A 49 0.69 -2.76 -7.59
N SER A 50 1.17 -4.00 -7.76
CA SER A 50 0.31 -5.19 -7.78
C SER A 50 -0.36 -5.46 -6.43
N GLU A 51 0.31 -5.12 -5.34
CA GLU A 51 -0.27 -5.24 -3.99
C GLU A 51 -1.28 -4.13 -3.73
N LEU A 52 -1.00 -2.92 -4.23
CA LEU A 52 -1.85 -1.75 -4.07
C LEU A 52 -3.25 -1.97 -4.63
N ILE A 53 -3.34 -2.49 -5.85
CA ILE A 53 -4.62 -2.68 -6.54
C ILE A 53 -5.51 -3.75 -5.90
N GLU A 54 -4.96 -4.54 -5.00
CA GLU A 54 -5.71 -5.59 -4.29
C GLU A 54 -6.16 -5.17 -2.89
N ILE A 55 -5.84 -3.95 -2.44
CA ILE A 55 -6.24 -3.48 -1.11
C ILE A 55 -7.76 -3.32 -1.05
N THR A 56 -8.37 -3.99 -0.09
CA THR A 56 -9.81 -3.92 0.15
C THR A 56 -10.08 -3.28 1.52
N PRO A 57 -11.29 -2.74 1.75
CA PRO A 57 -11.64 -2.21 3.07
C PRO A 57 -11.46 -3.21 4.20
N ALA A 58 -11.71 -4.49 3.96
CA ALA A 58 -11.54 -5.54 4.97
C ALA A 58 -10.09 -5.67 5.46
N ARG A 59 -9.12 -5.24 4.67
CA ARG A 59 -7.70 -5.31 5.01
C ARG A 59 -7.15 -4.05 5.67
N ILE A 60 -8.00 -3.06 5.87
CA ILE A 60 -7.63 -1.81 6.52
C ILE A 60 -8.17 -1.81 7.93
N ASP A 61 -7.30 -1.81 8.92
CA ASP A 61 -7.67 -1.74 10.33
C ASP A 61 -7.51 -0.29 10.80
N LEU A 62 -8.60 0.46 10.77
CA LEU A 62 -8.58 1.87 11.14
C LEU A 62 -8.25 2.07 12.61
N SER A 63 -8.76 1.22 13.49
CA SER A 63 -8.53 1.33 14.93
C SER A 63 -7.16 0.76 15.33
N GLY A 64 -6.73 -0.31 14.69
CA GLY A 64 -5.43 -0.91 14.94
C GLY A 64 -4.28 -0.21 14.25
N GLY A 65 -4.57 0.67 13.30
CA GLY A 65 -3.54 1.45 12.61
C GLY A 65 -2.70 0.65 11.63
N THR A 66 -3.29 -0.34 10.94
CA THR A 66 -2.57 -1.17 9.99
C THR A 66 -3.29 -1.34 8.66
N VAL A 67 -2.50 -1.60 7.62
CA VAL A 67 -2.99 -2.03 6.31
C VAL A 67 -2.37 -3.39 6.02
N THR A 68 -3.20 -4.39 5.73
CA THR A 68 -2.72 -5.72 5.39
C THR A 68 -2.53 -5.83 3.89
N LEU A 69 -1.33 -6.18 3.48
CA LEU A 69 -0.97 -6.38 2.08
C LEU A 69 -0.95 -7.87 1.77
N ARG A 70 -1.43 -8.21 0.59
CA ARG A 70 -1.40 -9.58 0.09
C ARG A 70 -0.47 -9.62 -1.13
N SER A 71 0.47 -10.54 -1.12
CA SER A 71 1.32 -10.75 -2.28
C SER A 71 1.48 -12.23 -2.58
N LEU A 72 1.56 -12.55 -3.88
CA LEU A 72 1.90 -13.89 -4.35
C LEU A 72 3.41 -13.95 -4.51
N LYS A 73 4.05 -14.86 -3.79
CA LYS A 73 5.48 -15.11 -3.98
C LYS A 73 5.67 -15.98 -5.21
N LYS A 74 6.73 -15.68 -6.00
CA LYS A 74 7.12 -16.51 -7.13
C LYS A 74 7.52 -17.92 -6.71
N ARG A 75 7.95 -18.11 -5.45
CA ARG A 75 8.24 -19.42 -4.89
C ARG A 75 6.96 -20.21 -4.73
N LYS A 76 6.96 -21.39 -5.30
CA LYS A 76 5.88 -22.35 -5.10
C LYS A 76 6.02 -23.01 -3.73
N ASP A 77 4.88 -23.36 -3.12
CA ASP A 77 4.88 -24.18 -1.90
C ASP A 77 5.20 -25.63 -2.24
N SER A 78 5.14 -26.51 -1.23
CA SER A 78 5.42 -27.94 -1.39
C SER A 78 4.43 -28.65 -2.32
N SER A 79 3.25 -28.09 -2.55
CA SER A 79 2.24 -28.63 -3.49
C SER A 79 2.34 -28.06 -4.89
N GLY A 80 3.31 -27.17 -5.15
CA GLY A 80 3.55 -26.60 -6.47
C GLY A 80 2.72 -25.38 -6.80
N TYR A 81 1.97 -24.83 -5.84
CA TYR A 81 1.16 -23.63 -6.03
C TYR A 81 1.90 -22.37 -5.57
N PRO A 82 1.64 -21.20 -6.19
CA PRO A 82 2.19 -19.95 -5.71
C PRO A 82 1.82 -19.71 -4.25
N LYS A 83 2.80 -19.32 -3.45
CA LYS A 83 2.58 -19.05 -2.03
C LYS A 83 2.01 -17.64 -1.85
N THR A 84 0.83 -17.56 -1.21
CA THR A 84 0.24 -16.27 -0.82
C THR A 84 0.81 -15.86 0.53
N VAL A 85 1.23 -14.60 0.62
CA VAL A 85 1.78 -14.03 1.85
C VAL A 85 1.01 -12.77 2.21
N TYR A 86 0.62 -12.68 3.47
CA TYR A 86 -0.02 -11.50 4.04
C TYR A 86 0.96 -10.83 5.01
N ARG A 87 1.01 -9.50 4.99
CA ARG A 87 1.76 -8.74 5.97
C ARG A 87 0.98 -7.50 6.39
N ALA A 88 0.91 -7.25 7.69
CA ALA A 88 0.29 -6.07 8.25
C ALA A 88 1.35 -4.97 8.37
N VAL A 89 1.09 -3.82 7.78
CA VAL A 89 2.01 -2.69 7.81
C VAL A 89 1.41 -1.59 8.65
N PRO A 90 2.10 -1.11 9.70
CA PRO A 90 1.63 0.04 10.47
C PRO A 90 1.55 1.28 9.58
N ALA A 91 0.52 2.08 9.79
CA ALA A 91 0.28 3.28 9.00
C ALA A 91 -0.09 4.45 9.91
N PRO A 92 0.31 5.69 9.56
CA PRO A 92 -0.01 6.86 10.37
C PRO A 92 -1.52 7.10 10.47
N PRO A 93 -2.04 7.54 11.62
CA PRO A 93 -3.45 7.84 11.79
C PRO A 93 -3.98 8.86 10.78
N ASP A 94 -3.22 9.89 10.48
CA ASP A 94 -3.63 10.94 9.53
C ASP A 94 -3.85 10.37 8.11
N TYR A 95 -2.97 9.48 7.68
CA TYR A 95 -3.12 8.80 6.41
C TYR A 95 -4.38 7.94 6.39
N LEU A 96 -4.63 7.17 7.46
CA LEU A 96 -5.80 6.32 7.57
C LEU A 96 -7.09 7.14 7.58
N ASP A 97 -7.10 8.29 8.25
CA ASP A 97 -8.24 9.21 8.22
C ASP A 97 -8.50 9.75 6.82
N THR A 98 -7.45 10.13 6.11
CA THR A 98 -7.54 10.58 4.72
C THR A 98 -8.10 9.47 3.83
N LEU A 99 -7.62 8.24 4.02
CA LEU A 99 -8.07 7.08 3.26
C LEU A 99 -9.56 6.81 3.51
N ASN A 100 -9.97 6.85 4.77
CA ASN A 100 -11.37 6.66 5.14
C ASN A 100 -12.26 7.75 4.54
N THR A 101 -11.86 9.02 4.63
CA THR A 101 -12.62 10.15 4.09
C THR A 101 -12.75 10.06 2.57
N ALA A 102 -11.67 9.71 1.87
CA ALA A 102 -11.67 9.65 0.42
C ALA A 102 -12.48 8.47 -0.14
N HIS A 103 -12.44 7.32 0.53
CA HIS A 103 -12.99 6.06 0.00
C HIS A 103 -14.12 5.48 0.83
N GLY A 104 -14.50 6.10 1.94
CA GLY A 104 -15.56 5.58 2.79
C GLY A 104 -15.26 4.20 3.37
N ILE A 105 -14.04 4.01 3.89
CA ILE A 105 -13.57 2.69 4.35
C ILE A 105 -14.45 2.12 5.46
N ARG A 106 -14.73 2.93 6.49
CA ARG A 106 -15.54 2.47 7.64
C ARG A 106 -16.94 2.04 7.21
N GLU A 107 -17.55 2.80 6.32
CA GLU A 107 -18.87 2.49 5.79
C GLU A 107 -18.81 1.23 4.91
N ALA A 108 -17.78 1.12 4.07
CA ALA A 108 -17.59 -0.05 3.21
C ALA A 108 -17.42 -1.34 4.01
N GLN A 109 -16.76 -1.26 5.17
CA GLN A 109 -16.55 -2.42 6.05
C GLN A 109 -17.86 -2.98 6.61
N ARG A 110 -18.94 -2.19 6.62
CA ARG A 110 -20.27 -2.64 7.04
C ARG A 110 -21.05 -3.32 5.92
N SER A 111 -20.55 -3.25 4.70
CA SER A 111 -21.23 -3.84 3.53
C SER A 111 -20.51 -5.12 3.11
N PRO A 112 -21.19 -6.28 3.15
CA PRO A 112 -20.57 -7.54 2.73
C PRO A 112 -20.05 -7.51 1.29
N LYS A 113 -20.69 -6.71 0.43
CA LYS A 113 -20.28 -6.57 -0.96
C LYS A 113 -19.04 -5.68 -1.11
N ARG A 114 -19.03 -4.54 -0.42
CA ARG A 114 -17.97 -3.53 -0.57
C ARG A 114 -16.70 -3.86 0.21
N MET A 115 -16.82 -4.57 1.33
CA MET A 115 -15.67 -4.83 2.18
C MET A 115 -14.57 -5.66 1.51
N ASN A 116 -14.94 -6.45 0.51
CA ASN A 116 -14.00 -7.28 -0.23
C ASN A 116 -13.76 -6.78 -1.67
N THR A 117 -14.22 -5.58 -1.99
CA THR A 117 -14.01 -4.95 -3.29
C THR A 117 -12.81 -4.00 -3.20
N PRO A 118 -11.84 -4.07 -4.10
CA PRO A 118 -10.68 -3.16 -4.09
C PRO A 118 -11.09 -1.69 -4.08
N VAL A 119 -10.34 -0.92 -3.34
CA VAL A 119 -10.60 0.52 -3.15
C VAL A 119 -10.15 1.32 -4.36
#